data_994f1ea982c6d8bef6b16d2df7645c61
#
_entry.id   994f1ea982c6d8bef6b16d2df7645c61
#
_cell.length_a   1.000
_cell.length_b   1.000
_cell.length_c   1.000
_cell.angle_alpha   90.00
_cell.angle_beta   90.00
_cell.angle_gamma   90.00
#
_symmetry.space_group_name_H-M   'P 1'
#
loop_
_entity.id
_entity.type
_entity.pdbx_description
1 polymer ?
#
loop_
_entity_poly.entity_id
_entity_poly.type
_entity_poly.pdbx_seq_one_letter_code
_entity_poly.pdbx_strand_id
1 'polypeptide(L)'
;METKTYKRKSRKQLQRKRRRRKLIRLFLIFILAFLILISLFLGFLAVRQIYQTFFNNADIVLDAGHGGKDPGANIDDAIEKDITLEIALMTQEILEDAGYKVAMTRTDDTFVELTERPVFANKKKSQVFVSIHCNSSEDGSGKGIETYYTEQKGISSENLAKEIQNAVIEHTNADNREIKTANYTVLVRSNMPTALVEVGFLTNSSERELLQTEEYQKNLAEGIAEGILNYIHQ
;
A
#
# COMPACT_ATOMS: atom_id res chain seq x y z
N MET A 1 26.13 -39.69 -76.22
CA MET A 1 24.92 -39.23 -75.52
C MET A 1 25.09 -39.21 -73.96
N GLU A 2 25.96 -39.96 -73.37
CA GLU A 2 26.17 -40.04 -71.86
C GLU A 2 26.78 -38.82 -71.20
N THR A 3 27.69 -38.11 -71.85
CA THR A 3 28.39 -36.93 -71.22
C THR A 3 27.48 -35.75 -70.94
N LYS A 4 26.40 -35.50 -71.68
CA LYS A 4 25.42 -34.42 -71.48
C LYS A 4 24.50 -34.74 -70.24
N THR A 5 24.18 -35.99 -70.03
CA THR A 5 23.31 -36.44 -68.89
C THR A 5 24.05 -36.32 -67.57
N TYR A 6 25.33 -36.64 -67.49
CA TYR A 6 26.18 -36.54 -66.33
C TYR A 6 26.35 -35.08 -65.86
N LYS A 7 26.67 -34.15 -66.82
CA LYS A 7 26.75 -32.70 -66.53
C LYS A 7 25.43 -32.09 -66.01
N ARG A 8 24.29 -32.60 -66.49
CA ARG A 8 22.94 -32.11 -66.04
C ARG A 8 22.60 -32.56 -64.69
N LYS A 9 22.94 -33.81 -64.27
CA LYS A 9 22.76 -34.34 -62.92
C LYS A 9 23.62 -33.57 -61.87
N SER A 10 24.87 -33.28 -62.16
CA SER A 10 25.78 -32.54 -61.30
C SER A 10 25.35 -31.09 -61.10
N ARG A 11 24.82 -30.38 -62.08
CA ARG A 11 24.28 -29.04 -61.98
C ARG A 11 23.02 -29.00 -61.06
N LYS A 12 22.13 -29.97 -61.18
CA LYS A 12 20.93 -30.09 -60.30
C LYS A 12 21.32 -30.37 -58.84
N GLN A 13 22.33 -31.19 -58.61
CA GLN A 13 22.84 -31.46 -57.27
C GLN A 13 23.49 -30.21 -56.63
N LEU A 14 24.25 -29.43 -57.40
CA LEU A 14 24.83 -28.16 -56.93
C LEU A 14 23.73 -27.13 -56.60
N GLN A 15 22.69 -27.03 -57.41
CA GLN A 15 21.56 -26.14 -57.15
C GLN A 15 20.80 -26.55 -55.87
N ARG A 16 20.58 -27.87 -55.68
CA ARG A 16 19.97 -28.39 -54.45
C ARG A 16 20.81 -28.07 -53.20
N LYS A 17 22.14 -28.23 -53.26
CA LYS A 17 23.06 -27.87 -52.15
C LYS A 17 23.04 -26.36 -51.84
N ARG A 18 23.03 -25.50 -52.91
CA ARG A 18 22.93 -24.04 -52.73
C ARG A 18 21.59 -23.64 -52.11
N ARG A 19 20.47 -24.22 -52.54
CA ARG A 19 19.13 -23.99 -51.96
C ARG A 19 19.07 -24.43 -50.52
N ARG A 20 19.59 -25.59 -50.15
CA ARG A 20 19.64 -26.09 -48.76
C ARG A 20 20.49 -25.18 -47.87
N ARG A 21 21.65 -24.72 -48.34
CA ARG A 21 22.48 -23.74 -47.59
C ARG A 21 21.77 -22.40 -47.39
N LYS A 22 21.04 -21.92 -48.39
CA LYS A 22 20.24 -20.70 -48.26
C LYS A 22 19.11 -20.87 -47.22
N LEU A 23 18.40 -21.99 -47.23
CA LEU A 23 17.34 -22.29 -46.25
C LEU A 23 17.92 -22.40 -44.85
N ILE A 24 19.04 -23.08 -44.64
CA ILE A 24 19.72 -23.17 -43.36
C ILE A 24 20.12 -21.78 -42.84
N ARG A 25 20.69 -20.91 -43.69
CA ARG A 25 21.03 -19.55 -43.29
C ARG A 25 19.82 -18.74 -42.90
N LEU A 26 18.72 -18.81 -43.64
CA LEU A 26 17.46 -18.14 -43.29
C LEU A 26 16.89 -18.66 -42.00
N PHE A 27 16.95 -19.97 -41.76
CA PHE A 27 16.52 -20.57 -40.51
C PHE A 27 17.38 -20.11 -39.30
N LEU A 28 18.70 -20.03 -39.45
CA LEU A 28 19.60 -19.53 -38.43
C LEU A 28 19.37 -18.04 -38.13
N ILE A 29 19.11 -17.23 -39.17
CA ILE A 29 18.73 -15.81 -38.97
C ILE A 29 17.41 -15.70 -38.21
N PHE A 30 16.43 -16.53 -38.55
CA PHE A 30 15.15 -16.56 -37.84
C PHE A 30 15.31 -16.94 -36.33
N ILE A 31 16.13 -17.98 -36.08
CA ILE A 31 16.43 -18.37 -34.66
C ILE A 31 17.12 -17.21 -33.93
N LEU A 32 18.12 -16.57 -34.57
CA LEU A 32 18.82 -15.45 -33.95
C LEU A 32 17.87 -14.28 -33.65
N ALA A 33 17.03 -13.92 -34.63
CA ALA A 33 16.00 -12.88 -34.42
C ALA A 33 15.04 -13.24 -33.30
N PHE A 34 14.61 -14.50 -33.20
CA PHE A 34 13.74 -14.98 -32.13
C PHE A 34 14.42 -14.92 -30.75
N LEU A 35 15.69 -15.31 -30.66
CA LEU A 35 16.48 -15.19 -29.43
C LEU A 35 16.65 -13.73 -28.98
N ILE A 36 16.88 -12.81 -29.94
CA ILE A 36 16.94 -11.38 -29.63
C ILE A 36 15.60 -10.88 -29.08
N LEU A 37 14.48 -11.27 -29.68
CA LEU A 37 13.15 -10.89 -29.19
C LEU A 37 12.88 -11.42 -27.76
N ILE A 38 13.26 -12.66 -27.49
CA ILE A 38 13.17 -13.21 -26.11
C ILE A 38 14.03 -12.41 -25.15
N SER A 39 15.27 -12.09 -25.53
CA SER A 39 16.17 -11.31 -24.67
C SER A 39 15.59 -9.90 -24.36
N LEU A 40 15.05 -9.22 -25.38
CA LEU A 40 14.39 -7.92 -25.19
C LEU A 40 13.16 -8.02 -24.30
N PHE A 41 12.35 -9.07 -24.45
CA PHE A 41 11.18 -9.31 -23.62
C PHE A 41 11.55 -9.58 -22.15
N LEU A 42 12.58 -10.42 -21.92
CA LEU A 42 13.08 -10.66 -20.56
C LEU A 42 13.69 -9.40 -19.95
N GLY A 43 14.40 -8.59 -20.72
CA GLY A 43 14.91 -7.29 -20.30
C GLY A 43 13.77 -6.33 -19.91
N PHE A 44 12.71 -6.28 -20.71
CA PHE A 44 11.50 -5.49 -20.38
C PHE A 44 10.85 -5.94 -19.08
N LEU A 45 10.70 -7.27 -18.85
CA LEU A 45 10.16 -7.81 -17.62
C LEU A 45 11.02 -7.45 -16.39
N ALA A 46 12.36 -7.52 -16.54
CA ALA A 46 13.28 -7.15 -15.47
C ALA A 46 13.19 -5.66 -15.13
N VAL A 47 13.17 -4.78 -16.14
CA VAL A 47 13.00 -3.33 -15.92
C VAL A 47 11.66 -3.03 -15.29
N ARG A 48 10.58 -3.67 -15.75
CA ARG A 48 9.24 -3.54 -15.16
C ARG A 48 9.24 -3.98 -13.70
N GLN A 49 9.91 -5.09 -13.37
CA GLN A 49 10.00 -5.57 -11.98
C GLN A 49 10.77 -4.59 -11.10
N ILE A 50 11.89 -4.05 -11.57
CA ILE A 50 12.68 -3.03 -10.88
C ILE A 50 11.82 -1.78 -10.65
N TYR A 51 11.14 -1.29 -11.69
CA TYR A 51 10.24 -0.13 -11.57
C TYR A 51 9.15 -0.36 -10.52
N GLN A 52 8.48 -1.52 -10.56
CA GLN A 52 7.44 -1.89 -9.58
C GLN A 52 8.01 -1.90 -8.15
N THR A 53 9.21 -2.44 -7.96
CA THR A 53 9.83 -2.54 -6.63
C THR A 53 10.23 -1.17 -6.09
N PHE A 54 10.79 -0.29 -6.93
CA PHE A 54 11.30 1.01 -6.47
C PHE A 54 10.26 2.12 -6.41
N PHE A 55 9.23 2.08 -7.27
CA PHE A 55 8.28 3.19 -7.42
C PHE A 55 6.86 2.90 -6.94
N ASN A 56 6.43 1.63 -6.88
CA ASN A 56 5.09 1.28 -6.45
C ASN A 56 4.99 0.78 -5.00
N ASN A 57 6.08 0.26 -4.42
CA ASN A 57 6.05 -0.22 -3.05
C ASN A 57 6.16 0.97 -2.08
N ALA A 58 5.49 0.84 -0.94
CA ALA A 58 5.65 1.72 0.21
C ALA A 58 6.03 0.86 1.42
N ASP A 59 6.76 1.44 2.37
CA ASP A 59 7.06 0.75 3.62
C ASP A 59 5.83 0.77 4.53
N ILE A 60 5.11 1.89 4.54
CA ILE A 60 3.95 2.15 5.39
C ILE A 60 2.81 2.65 4.50
N VAL A 61 1.58 2.20 4.76
CA VAL A 61 0.37 2.80 4.21
C VAL A 61 -0.43 3.41 5.34
N LEU A 62 -0.81 4.68 5.17
CA LEU A 62 -1.76 5.39 6.02
C LEU A 62 -3.09 5.55 5.29
N ASP A 63 -4.17 5.41 6.03
CA ASP A 63 -5.52 5.61 5.55
C ASP A 63 -6.20 6.69 6.40
N ALA A 64 -6.44 7.85 5.79
CA ALA A 64 -7.31 8.84 6.37
C ALA A 64 -8.77 8.41 6.16
N GLY A 65 -9.47 8.10 7.22
CA GLY A 65 -10.87 7.64 7.17
C GLY A 65 -11.76 8.61 6.41
N HIS A 66 -12.83 8.08 5.79
CA HIS A 66 -13.82 8.89 5.06
C HIS A 66 -13.25 9.68 3.86
N GLY A 67 -13.88 10.81 3.48
CA GLY A 67 -13.46 11.71 2.39
C GLY A 67 -14.54 11.97 1.35
N GLY A 68 -14.52 13.15 0.73
CA GLY A 68 -15.44 13.57 -0.30
C GLY A 68 -16.90 13.57 0.17
N LYS A 69 -17.71 12.73 -0.46
CA LYS A 69 -19.15 12.57 -0.14
C LYS A 69 -19.45 11.86 1.18
N ASP A 70 -18.43 11.22 1.79
CA ASP A 70 -18.54 10.57 3.09
C ASP A 70 -17.86 11.43 4.15
N PRO A 71 -18.61 12.19 4.95
CA PRO A 71 -18.03 13.06 5.97
C PRO A 71 -17.55 12.30 7.21
N GLY A 72 -17.98 11.04 7.44
CA GLY A 72 -17.88 10.38 8.72
C GLY A 72 -18.80 11.04 9.76
N ALA A 73 -18.39 11.02 11.02
CA ALA A 73 -19.09 11.79 12.05
C ALA A 73 -19.00 13.30 11.72
N ASN A 74 -20.15 13.97 11.79
CA ASN A 74 -20.28 15.39 11.50
C ASN A 74 -21.10 16.03 12.60
N ILE A 75 -20.42 16.69 13.52
CA ILE A 75 -21.00 17.24 14.75
C ILE A 75 -20.58 18.70 14.86
N ASP A 76 -21.57 19.60 14.87
CA ASP A 76 -21.36 21.04 14.85
C ASP A 76 -20.44 21.47 13.65
N ASP A 77 -19.27 22.00 13.93
CA ASP A 77 -18.24 22.40 12.95
C ASP A 77 -17.12 21.38 12.78
N ALA A 78 -17.14 20.27 13.52
CA ALA A 78 -16.15 19.20 13.43
C ALA A 78 -16.61 18.11 12.46
N ILE A 79 -15.79 17.86 11.43
CA ILE A 79 -16.04 16.83 10.43
C ILE A 79 -14.91 15.81 10.49
N GLU A 80 -15.25 14.54 10.72
CA GLU A 80 -14.27 13.46 10.88
C GLU A 80 -13.28 13.39 9.71
N LYS A 81 -13.75 13.45 8.46
CA LYS A 81 -12.89 13.34 7.29
C LYS A 81 -11.77 14.39 7.24
N ASP A 82 -12.02 15.60 7.78
CA ASP A 82 -11.05 16.68 7.74
C ASP A 82 -9.99 16.45 8.83
N ILE A 83 -10.42 16.08 10.05
CA ILE A 83 -9.53 15.78 11.17
C ILE A 83 -8.64 14.58 10.87
N THR A 84 -9.21 13.49 10.32
CA THR A 84 -8.43 12.29 9.98
C THR A 84 -7.40 12.57 8.89
N LEU A 85 -7.71 13.46 7.94
CA LEU A 85 -6.77 13.86 6.90
C LEU A 85 -5.58 14.63 7.47
N GLU A 86 -5.83 15.63 8.31
CA GLU A 86 -4.77 16.43 8.93
C GLU A 86 -3.83 15.56 9.79
N ILE A 87 -4.39 14.69 10.65
CA ILE A 87 -3.58 13.77 11.46
C ILE A 87 -2.77 12.83 10.56
N ALA A 88 -3.37 12.28 9.52
CA ALA A 88 -2.68 11.36 8.62
C ALA A 88 -1.55 12.03 7.82
N LEU A 89 -1.73 13.29 7.39
CA LEU A 89 -0.70 14.07 6.71
C LEU A 89 0.47 14.39 7.65
N MET A 90 0.20 14.81 8.88
CA MET A 90 1.24 15.03 9.89
C MET A 90 2.00 13.73 10.20
N THR A 91 1.28 12.61 10.34
CA THR A 91 1.90 11.29 10.56
C THR A 91 2.79 10.90 9.38
N GLN A 92 2.34 11.15 8.14
CA GLN A 92 3.14 10.91 6.93
C GLN A 92 4.44 11.68 6.98
N GLU A 93 4.41 12.99 7.25
CA GLU A 93 5.61 13.84 7.30
C GLU A 93 6.63 13.31 8.31
N ILE A 94 6.20 12.97 9.52
CA ILE A 94 7.07 12.42 10.57
C ILE A 94 7.74 11.11 10.12
N LEU A 95 6.98 10.21 9.50
CA LEU A 95 7.51 8.93 9.04
C LEU A 95 8.43 9.08 7.82
N GLU A 96 8.15 10.04 6.92
CA GLU A 96 9.01 10.34 5.78
C GLU A 96 10.34 10.98 6.23
N ASP A 97 10.31 11.86 7.22
CA ASP A 97 11.51 12.43 7.86
C ASP A 97 12.36 11.35 8.56
N ALA A 98 11.72 10.32 9.07
CA ALA A 98 12.41 9.12 9.60
C ALA A 98 12.96 8.20 8.50
N GLY A 99 12.78 8.53 7.21
CA GLY A 99 13.36 7.83 6.06
C GLY A 99 12.49 6.72 5.46
N TYR A 100 11.24 6.59 5.85
CA TYR A 100 10.30 5.60 5.34
C TYR A 100 9.54 6.10 4.11
N LYS A 101 9.22 5.19 3.18
CA LYS A 101 8.31 5.47 2.07
C LYS A 101 6.88 5.29 2.53
N VAL A 102 6.16 6.38 2.66
CA VAL A 102 4.76 6.38 3.06
C VAL A 102 3.87 6.55 1.83
N ALA A 103 2.79 5.79 1.75
CA ALA A 103 1.72 6.00 0.79
C ALA A 103 0.41 6.19 1.53
N MET A 104 -0.41 7.10 1.06
CA MET A 104 -1.72 7.37 1.64
C MET A 104 -2.84 6.92 0.72
N THR A 105 -3.98 6.50 1.28
CA THR A 105 -5.18 6.16 0.49
C THR A 105 -5.79 7.41 -0.15
N ARG A 106 -5.69 8.56 0.50
CA ARG A 106 -6.02 9.89 0.00
C ARG A 106 -5.11 10.95 0.65
N THR A 107 -4.84 12.01 -0.06
CA THR A 107 -4.05 13.18 0.39
C THR A 107 -4.84 14.49 0.27
N ASP A 108 -6.12 14.39 -0.03
CA ASP A 108 -7.07 15.49 -0.17
C ASP A 108 -8.48 15.02 0.21
N ASP A 109 -9.50 15.86 0.00
CA ASP A 109 -10.90 15.51 0.27
C ASP A 109 -11.51 14.60 -0.83
N THR A 110 -10.77 13.59 -1.28
CA THR A 110 -11.27 12.60 -2.23
C THR A 110 -11.96 11.44 -1.49
N PHE A 111 -13.12 11.00 -2.02
CA PHE A 111 -13.79 9.81 -1.53
C PHE A 111 -13.08 8.54 -2.02
N VAL A 112 -12.74 7.65 -1.09
CA VAL A 112 -12.19 6.32 -1.36
C VAL A 112 -13.16 5.26 -0.84
N GLU A 113 -13.61 4.38 -1.71
CA GLU A 113 -14.51 3.28 -1.31
C GLU A 113 -13.86 2.40 -0.24
N LEU A 114 -14.65 1.99 0.77
CA LEU A 114 -14.18 1.21 1.92
C LEU A 114 -13.40 -0.05 1.49
N THR A 115 -13.84 -0.71 0.43
CA THR A 115 -13.21 -1.94 -0.07
C THR A 115 -11.93 -1.68 -0.85
N GLU A 116 -11.70 -0.47 -1.36
CA GLU A 116 -10.50 -0.10 -2.11
C GLU A 116 -9.31 0.24 -1.21
N ARG A 117 -9.55 0.66 0.03
CA ARG A 117 -8.50 1.03 1.00
C ARG A 117 -7.52 -0.14 1.27
N PRO A 118 -7.96 -1.33 1.69
CA PRO A 118 -7.07 -2.48 1.86
C PRO A 118 -6.50 -2.99 0.53
N VAL A 119 -7.23 -2.87 -0.59
CA VAL A 119 -6.70 -3.21 -1.92
C VAL A 119 -5.52 -2.33 -2.29
N PHE A 120 -5.58 -1.03 -1.98
CA PHE A 120 -4.48 -0.10 -2.18
C PHE A 120 -3.24 -0.52 -1.36
N ALA A 121 -3.40 -0.78 -0.04
CA ALA A 121 -2.31 -1.21 0.82
C ALA A 121 -1.67 -2.54 0.35
N ASN A 122 -2.50 -3.53 -0.04
CA ASN A 122 -2.04 -4.80 -0.58
C ASN A 122 -1.23 -4.63 -1.88
N LYS A 123 -1.63 -3.69 -2.76
CA LYS A 123 -0.89 -3.36 -3.99
C LYS A 123 0.45 -2.69 -3.70
N LYS A 124 0.53 -1.88 -2.65
CA LYS A 124 1.77 -1.23 -2.20
C LYS A 124 2.74 -2.19 -1.55
N LYS A 125 2.31 -3.38 -1.15
CA LYS A 125 3.11 -4.39 -0.44
C LYS A 125 3.78 -3.82 0.81
N SER A 126 3.06 -2.96 1.52
CA SER A 126 3.56 -2.29 2.72
C SER A 126 3.83 -3.29 3.86
N GLN A 127 4.72 -2.90 4.76
CA GLN A 127 5.01 -3.67 5.97
C GLN A 127 3.86 -3.56 6.97
N VAL A 128 3.24 -2.38 7.04
CA VAL A 128 2.09 -2.08 7.91
C VAL A 128 1.06 -1.22 7.19
N PHE A 129 -0.19 -1.30 7.66
CA PHE A 129 -1.29 -0.45 7.21
C PHE A 129 -2.02 0.09 8.44
N VAL A 130 -2.16 1.42 8.54
CA VAL A 130 -2.83 2.08 9.67
C VAL A 130 -3.93 2.99 9.15
N SER A 131 -5.16 2.75 9.62
CA SER A 131 -6.35 3.56 9.33
C SER A 131 -6.65 4.46 10.53
N ILE A 132 -6.93 5.73 10.29
CA ILE A 132 -7.15 6.77 11.31
C ILE A 132 -8.59 7.24 11.21
N HIS A 133 -9.32 7.18 12.34
CA HIS A 133 -10.72 7.50 12.48
C HIS A 133 -11.00 8.29 13.75
N CYS A 134 -12.16 8.94 13.81
CA CYS A 134 -12.71 9.49 15.05
C CYS A 134 -13.96 8.71 15.44
N ASN A 135 -14.03 8.31 16.70
CA ASN A 135 -15.12 7.55 17.25
C ASN A 135 -16.40 8.42 17.47
N SER A 136 -17.51 7.76 17.65
CA SER A 136 -18.77 8.39 18.02
C SER A 136 -19.56 7.50 18.99
N SER A 137 -20.30 8.10 19.93
CA SER A 137 -21.25 7.41 20.80
C SER A 137 -22.61 8.07 20.73
N GLU A 138 -23.69 7.27 20.80
CA GLU A 138 -25.05 7.78 20.68
C GLU A 138 -25.43 8.80 21.76
N ASP A 139 -24.91 8.60 22.98
CA ASP A 139 -25.23 9.44 24.16
C ASP A 139 -24.19 10.54 24.41
N GLY A 140 -23.15 10.64 23.59
CA GLY A 140 -22.05 11.61 23.75
C GLY A 140 -21.14 11.37 24.95
N SER A 141 -21.32 10.27 25.69
CA SER A 141 -20.55 9.97 26.91
C SER A 141 -19.20 9.29 26.60
N GLY A 142 -19.04 8.76 25.39
CA GLY A 142 -17.79 8.12 24.98
C GLY A 142 -16.63 9.10 25.03
N LYS A 143 -15.47 8.64 25.51
CA LYS A 143 -14.22 9.38 25.49
C LYS A 143 -13.01 8.46 25.54
N GLY A 144 -11.88 8.96 25.08
CA GLY A 144 -10.60 8.26 25.05
C GLY A 144 -10.27 7.63 23.70
N ILE A 145 -9.09 7.07 23.63
CA ILE A 145 -8.50 6.49 22.41
C ILE A 145 -8.52 4.97 22.48
N GLU A 146 -8.89 4.34 21.39
CA GLU A 146 -8.87 2.87 21.24
C GLU A 146 -8.32 2.46 19.88
N THR A 147 -7.55 1.36 19.85
CA THR A 147 -6.99 0.84 18.61
C THR A 147 -7.52 -0.54 18.31
N TYR A 148 -8.07 -0.70 17.13
CA TYR A 148 -8.66 -1.94 16.67
C TYR A 148 -7.69 -2.74 15.81
N TYR A 149 -7.74 -4.06 15.96
CA TYR A 149 -7.04 -5.03 15.12
C TYR A 149 -7.91 -6.25 14.85
N THR A 150 -7.47 -7.13 13.96
CA THR A 150 -8.11 -8.44 13.77
C THR A 150 -7.08 -9.55 13.88
N GLU A 151 -7.51 -10.66 14.47
CA GLU A 151 -6.68 -11.85 14.56
C GLU A 151 -6.61 -12.54 13.20
N GLN A 152 -5.43 -12.59 12.61
CA GLN A 152 -5.16 -13.34 11.38
C GLN A 152 -3.95 -14.23 11.57
N LYS A 153 -4.06 -15.49 11.14
CA LYS A 153 -2.96 -16.45 11.29
C LYS A 153 -1.69 -15.98 10.56
N GLY A 154 -0.62 -15.81 11.32
CA GLY A 154 0.69 -15.41 10.79
C GLY A 154 0.84 -13.90 10.55
N ILE A 155 -0.11 -13.07 10.99
CA ILE A 155 -0.05 -11.62 10.91
C ILE A 155 -0.10 -11.03 12.32
N SER A 156 0.90 -10.23 12.69
CA SER A 156 1.04 -9.67 14.05
C SER A 156 0.36 -8.29 14.19
N SER A 157 -0.94 -8.20 13.87
CA SER A 157 -1.72 -6.95 13.98
C SER A 157 -1.92 -6.50 15.43
N GLU A 158 -2.00 -7.43 16.38
CA GLU A 158 -2.14 -7.13 17.81
C GLU A 158 -0.93 -6.33 18.33
N ASN A 159 0.29 -6.73 17.98
CA ASN A 159 1.49 -6.00 18.41
C ASN A 159 1.52 -4.59 17.84
N LEU A 160 1.18 -4.42 16.54
CA LEU A 160 1.09 -3.10 15.93
C LEU A 160 0.07 -2.21 16.66
N ALA A 161 -1.12 -2.74 16.92
CA ALA A 161 -2.17 -2.01 17.64
C ALA A 161 -1.72 -1.61 19.05
N LYS A 162 -1.00 -2.49 19.76
CA LYS A 162 -0.48 -2.25 21.10
C LYS A 162 0.57 -1.15 21.14
N GLU A 163 1.56 -1.19 20.20
CA GLU A 163 2.57 -0.14 20.13
C GLU A 163 1.97 1.21 19.80
N ILE A 164 1.02 1.28 18.86
CA ILE A 164 0.32 2.53 18.53
C ILE A 164 -0.49 3.02 19.72
N GLN A 165 -1.29 2.16 20.37
CA GLN A 165 -2.10 2.54 21.51
C GLN A 165 -1.25 3.12 22.65
N ASN A 166 -0.16 2.45 23.00
CA ASN A 166 0.72 2.90 24.08
C ASN A 166 1.33 4.27 23.76
N ALA A 167 1.91 4.43 22.58
CA ALA A 167 2.54 5.68 22.19
C ALA A 167 1.55 6.85 22.10
N VAL A 168 0.38 6.64 21.49
CA VAL A 168 -0.65 7.69 21.40
C VAL A 168 -1.13 8.14 22.77
N ILE A 169 -1.32 7.22 23.72
CA ILE A 169 -1.69 7.58 25.10
C ILE A 169 -0.57 8.36 25.80
N GLU A 170 0.70 7.99 25.60
CA GLU A 170 1.85 8.71 26.16
C GLU A 170 1.93 10.16 25.65
N HIS A 171 1.71 10.38 24.35
CA HIS A 171 1.76 11.71 23.74
C HIS A 171 0.56 12.60 24.08
N THR A 172 -0.62 12.01 24.28
CA THR A 172 -1.87 12.77 24.44
C THR A 172 -2.37 12.88 25.87
N ASN A 173 -1.97 11.98 26.77
CA ASN A 173 -2.57 11.77 28.09
C ASN A 173 -4.09 11.53 28.05
N ALA A 174 -4.62 11.05 26.93
CA ALA A 174 -6.03 10.73 26.77
C ALA A 174 -6.42 9.49 27.58
N ASP A 175 -7.72 9.31 27.84
CA ASP A 175 -8.22 8.10 28.47
C ASP A 175 -7.89 6.88 27.60
N ASN A 176 -7.19 5.91 28.18
CA ASN A 176 -6.83 4.68 27.50
C ASN A 176 -8.00 3.69 27.48
N ARG A 177 -8.53 3.40 26.30
CA ARG A 177 -9.61 2.40 26.11
C ARG A 177 -9.09 1.06 25.63
N GLU A 178 -7.78 0.88 25.63
CA GLU A 178 -7.07 -0.34 25.28
C GLU A 178 -7.23 -0.74 23.78
N ILE A 179 -6.56 -1.82 23.40
CA ILE A 179 -6.73 -2.44 22.10
C ILE A 179 -7.93 -3.38 22.07
N LYS A 180 -8.58 -3.50 20.91
CA LYS A 180 -9.79 -4.31 20.73
C LYS A 180 -9.77 -5.07 19.42
N THR A 181 -10.44 -6.21 19.39
CA THR A 181 -10.65 -6.94 18.14
C THR A 181 -11.90 -6.45 17.42
N ALA A 182 -11.80 -6.31 16.08
CA ALA A 182 -12.95 -6.00 15.24
C ALA A 182 -12.81 -6.62 13.84
N ASN A 183 -13.95 -6.77 13.14
CA ASN A 183 -14.01 -7.27 11.78
C ASN A 183 -14.26 -6.13 10.77
N TYR A 184 -13.58 -5.00 10.94
CA TYR A 184 -13.67 -3.91 9.97
C TYR A 184 -13.03 -4.30 8.63
N THR A 185 -13.57 -3.80 7.54
CA THR A 185 -13.12 -4.16 6.18
C THR A 185 -11.63 -3.93 5.97
N VAL A 186 -11.09 -2.81 6.47
CA VAL A 186 -9.67 -2.48 6.38
C VAL A 186 -8.79 -3.48 7.13
N LEU A 187 -9.28 -4.03 8.24
CA LEU A 187 -8.55 -5.01 9.06
C LEU A 187 -8.58 -6.40 8.42
N VAL A 188 -9.77 -6.90 8.05
CA VAL A 188 -9.95 -8.29 7.60
C VAL A 188 -9.48 -8.56 6.16
N ARG A 189 -9.36 -7.50 5.32
CA ARG A 189 -8.96 -7.63 3.91
C ARG A 189 -7.50 -7.26 3.63
N SER A 190 -6.76 -6.89 4.64
CA SER A 190 -5.34 -6.58 4.54
C SER A 190 -4.47 -7.82 4.66
N ASN A 191 -3.38 -7.87 3.89
CA ASN A 191 -2.44 -8.99 3.86
C ASN A 191 -1.16 -8.70 4.68
N MET A 192 -1.19 -7.65 5.49
CA MET A 192 -0.10 -7.21 6.35
C MET A 192 -0.65 -6.84 7.73
N PRO A 193 0.20 -6.65 8.75
CA PRO A 193 -0.19 -6.08 10.04
C PRO A 193 -0.95 -4.77 9.85
N THR A 194 -2.16 -4.70 10.42
CA THR A 194 -3.09 -3.59 10.20
C THR A 194 -3.75 -3.20 11.51
N ALA A 195 -3.80 -1.88 11.78
CA ALA A 195 -4.51 -1.30 12.90
C ALA A 195 -5.46 -0.20 12.41
N LEU A 196 -6.57 0.00 13.15
CA LEU A 196 -7.46 1.15 13.01
C LEU A 196 -7.47 1.89 14.35
N VAL A 197 -7.07 3.15 14.31
CA VAL A 197 -6.98 4.01 15.51
C VAL A 197 -8.17 4.94 15.54
N GLU A 198 -8.96 4.87 16.62
CA GLU A 198 -10.00 5.81 16.96
C GLU A 198 -9.41 6.86 17.91
N VAL A 199 -9.07 8.02 17.36
CA VAL A 199 -8.26 9.04 18.04
C VAL A 199 -9.01 9.89 19.07
N GLY A 200 -10.27 9.59 19.32
CA GLY A 200 -11.16 10.27 20.26
C GLY A 200 -12.59 10.33 19.74
N PHE A 201 -13.53 10.75 20.57
CA PHE A 201 -14.97 10.77 20.27
C PHE A 201 -15.44 12.16 19.86
N LEU A 202 -15.82 12.35 18.61
CA LEU A 202 -16.37 13.62 18.12
C LEU A 202 -17.69 14.01 18.78
N THR A 203 -18.46 13.04 19.27
CA THR A 203 -19.68 13.29 20.03
C THR A 203 -19.44 13.84 21.44
N ASN A 204 -18.23 13.70 21.98
CA ASN A 204 -17.83 14.28 23.25
C ASN A 204 -17.32 15.71 23.04
N SER A 205 -17.96 16.71 23.67
CA SER A 205 -17.64 18.11 23.43
C SER A 205 -16.18 18.47 23.75
N SER A 206 -15.65 17.94 24.85
CA SER A 206 -14.28 18.26 25.28
C SER A 206 -13.25 17.63 24.34
N GLU A 207 -13.48 16.39 23.86
CA GLU A 207 -12.57 15.76 22.88
C GLU A 207 -12.71 16.39 21.50
N ARG A 208 -13.94 16.77 21.09
CA ARG A 208 -14.16 17.49 19.85
C ARG A 208 -13.41 18.83 19.80
N GLU A 209 -13.40 19.57 20.90
CA GLU A 209 -12.61 20.81 21.00
C GLU A 209 -11.10 20.52 20.84
N LEU A 210 -10.57 19.49 21.52
CA LEU A 210 -9.16 19.08 21.40
C LEU A 210 -8.82 18.62 19.98
N LEU A 211 -9.63 17.74 19.38
CA LEU A 211 -9.42 17.17 18.05
C LEU A 211 -9.37 18.22 16.92
N GLN A 212 -9.92 19.42 17.15
CA GLN A 212 -9.84 20.56 16.24
C GLN A 212 -8.61 21.43 16.45
N THR A 213 -7.77 21.17 17.45
CA THR A 213 -6.55 21.93 17.71
C THR A 213 -5.35 21.29 17.02
N GLU A 214 -4.52 22.11 16.34
CA GLU A 214 -3.29 21.66 15.69
C GLU A 214 -2.32 20.97 16.68
N GLU A 215 -2.21 21.48 17.90
CA GLU A 215 -1.34 20.91 18.93
C GLU A 215 -1.75 19.49 19.29
N TYR A 216 -3.05 19.22 19.49
CA TYR A 216 -3.51 17.88 19.83
C TYR A 216 -3.41 16.92 18.64
N GLN A 217 -3.74 17.38 17.43
CA GLN A 217 -3.55 16.60 16.19
C GLN A 217 -2.08 16.23 15.98
N LYS A 218 -1.16 17.12 16.28
CA LYS A 218 0.27 16.85 16.22
C LYS A 218 0.69 15.79 17.25
N ASN A 219 0.22 15.88 18.50
CA ASN A 219 0.50 14.89 19.53
C ASN A 219 -0.03 13.50 19.11
N LEU A 220 -1.23 13.44 18.50
CA LEU A 220 -1.79 12.20 17.95
C LEU A 220 -0.90 11.65 16.82
N ALA A 221 -0.48 12.50 15.89
CA ALA A 221 0.37 12.10 14.76
C ALA A 221 1.75 11.59 15.23
N GLU A 222 2.38 12.28 16.20
CA GLU A 222 3.65 11.86 16.82
C GLU A 222 3.49 10.48 17.49
N GLY A 223 2.44 10.28 18.26
CA GLY A 223 2.16 8.99 18.93
C GLY A 223 1.88 7.86 17.93
N ILE A 224 1.10 8.12 16.87
CA ILE A 224 0.85 7.10 15.81
C ILE A 224 2.16 6.75 15.09
N ALA A 225 2.96 7.75 14.71
CA ALA A 225 4.23 7.53 14.04
C ALA A 225 5.21 6.75 14.92
N GLU A 226 5.37 7.13 16.19
CA GLU A 226 6.23 6.43 17.15
C GLU A 226 5.79 4.97 17.33
N GLY A 227 4.49 4.72 17.52
CA GLY A 227 3.98 3.35 17.66
C GLY A 227 4.24 2.49 16.42
N ILE A 228 4.11 3.05 15.22
CA ILE A 228 4.48 2.37 13.97
C ILE A 228 5.99 2.05 13.95
N LEU A 229 6.84 3.02 14.29
CA LEU A 229 8.29 2.83 14.30
C LEU A 229 8.73 1.80 15.34
N ASN A 230 8.15 1.83 16.55
CA ASN A 230 8.40 0.86 17.60
C ASN A 230 8.06 -0.56 17.15
N TYR A 231 6.95 -0.73 16.40
CA TYR A 231 6.58 -2.02 15.84
C TYR A 231 7.56 -2.50 14.75
N ILE A 232 7.99 -1.62 13.85
CA ILE A 232 8.88 -1.99 12.73
C ILE A 232 10.29 -2.36 13.22
N HIS A 233 10.73 -1.80 14.33
CA HIS A 233 12.07 -2.04 14.91
C HIS A 233 12.17 -3.26 15.84
N GLN A 234 11.07 -3.99 16.10
CA GLN A 234 11.06 -5.23 16.87
C GLN A 234 11.63 -6.41 16.04
#